data_add044693f452fbbc85eec89adfbd721
#
_entry.id   add044693f452fbbc85eec89adfbd721
#
_cell.length_a   1.000
_cell.length_b   1.000
_cell.length_c   1.000
_cell.angle_alpha   90.00
_cell.angle_beta   90.00
_cell.angle_gamma   90.00
#
_symmetry.space_group_name_H-M   'P 1'
#
loop_
_entity.id
_entity.type
_entity.pdbx_description
1 polymer ?
#
loop_
_entity_poly.entity_id
_entity_poly.type
_entity_poly.pdbx_seq_one_letter_code
_entity_poly.pdbx_strand_id
1 'polypeptide(L)'
;MSGTQAKASPSDIRISNITAAFEQLFPATQMSRANIGKLIGLSRFTTSEVTGEMVDNRILRELGPDNREGRGKRSQVLAIDTDFWRIVSVDLSNPMLVKGALADLSGRIVDRTELPVDHGCSVDDVIDLCRQLISSTPLPTLGIGIAVTGIVEPNGVVRKSVHLGWSELPLKTEVENATGVPVIVGNDTNAALVAERFFGDCSPNSMLISIGRGVGAALCPNDVIIEGSSFTAGEIAHVVVDPNGPICECGKQGCLESFVSGDRLQQRISQDPAARTHILTEAGALLGRVMAIPGRIVGSARHFRYMVRRKSSILNSRRDGKTKSAAP
;
A
#
# COMPACT_ATOMS: atom_id res chain seq x y z
N MET A 1 18.07 -25.38 17.39
CA MET A 1 16.77 -25.91 16.93
C MET A 1 16.68 -25.61 15.44
N SER A 2 16.85 -26.62 14.61
CA SER A 2 16.80 -26.50 13.15
C SER A 2 15.34 -26.34 12.73
N GLY A 3 14.93 -25.13 12.38
CA GLY A 3 13.64 -24.90 11.76
C GLY A 3 13.60 -25.60 10.41
N THR A 4 12.76 -26.60 10.28
CA THR A 4 12.44 -27.26 9.02
C THR A 4 11.77 -26.23 8.13
N GLN A 5 12.49 -25.67 7.16
CA GLN A 5 11.86 -24.87 6.10
C GLN A 5 10.85 -25.79 5.41
N ALA A 6 9.56 -25.47 5.51
CA ALA A 6 8.52 -26.15 4.77
C ALA A 6 8.90 -26.10 3.28
N LYS A 7 8.98 -27.24 2.60
CA LYS A 7 9.19 -27.29 1.15
C LYS A 7 8.01 -26.57 0.49
N ALA A 8 8.33 -25.55 -0.33
CA ALA A 8 7.32 -24.86 -1.14
C ALA A 8 6.52 -25.89 -1.95
N SER A 9 5.20 -25.78 -1.91
CA SER A 9 4.33 -26.63 -2.70
C SER A 9 4.44 -26.28 -4.19
N PRO A 10 4.08 -27.17 -5.13
CA PRO A 10 4.03 -26.81 -6.56
C PRO A 10 3.14 -25.60 -6.85
N SER A 11 2.06 -25.41 -6.08
CA SER A 11 1.19 -24.22 -6.16
C SER A 11 1.92 -22.95 -5.74
N ASP A 12 2.73 -22.98 -4.66
CA ASP A 12 3.49 -21.83 -4.20
C ASP A 12 4.54 -21.41 -5.23
N ILE A 13 5.22 -22.38 -5.83
CA ILE A 13 6.21 -22.14 -6.90
C ILE A 13 5.51 -21.50 -8.11
N ARG A 14 4.33 -21.98 -8.49
CA ARG A 14 3.56 -21.44 -9.61
C ARG A 14 3.14 -19.99 -9.34
N ILE A 15 2.59 -19.69 -8.18
CA ILE A 15 2.23 -18.34 -7.77
C ILE A 15 3.45 -17.43 -7.79
N SER A 16 4.57 -17.88 -7.23
CA SER A 16 5.83 -17.13 -7.23
C SER A 16 6.31 -16.81 -8.66
N ASN A 17 6.21 -17.75 -9.59
CA ASN A 17 6.60 -17.54 -10.97
C ASN A 17 5.67 -16.55 -11.70
N ILE A 18 4.35 -16.62 -11.46
CA ILE A 18 3.36 -15.66 -11.98
C ILE A 18 3.65 -14.27 -11.46
N THR A 19 3.88 -14.13 -10.16
CA THR A 19 4.22 -12.86 -9.52
C THR A 19 5.50 -12.28 -10.12
N ALA A 20 6.57 -13.07 -10.20
CA ALA A 20 7.83 -12.62 -10.76
C ALA A 20 7.70 -12.17 -12.23
N ALA A 21 6.90 -12.89 -13.03
CA ALA A 21 6.63 -12.50 -14.42
C ALA A 21 5.81 -11.19 -14.51
N PHE A 22 4.80 -11.03 -13.65
CA PHE A 22 4.00 -9.82 -13.57
C PHE A 22 4.84 -8.60 -13.20
N GLU A 23 5.68 -8.71 -12.19
CA GLU A 23 6.57 -7.63 -11.73
C GLU A 23 7.50 -7.09 -12.83
N GLN A 24 7.93 -7.95 -13.77
CA GLN A 24 8.78 -7.50 -14.90
C GLN A 24 8.01 -6.60 -15.88
N LEU A 25 6.70 -6.70 -15.93
CA LEU A 25 5.84 -5.96 -16.85
C LEU A 25 5.14 -4.77 -16.19
N PHE A 26 5.03 -4.81 -14.86
CA PHE A 26 4.35 -3.76 -14.09
C PHE A 26 5.20 -2.48 -14.00
N PRO A 27 4.62 -1.27 -14.05
CA PRO A 27 3.21 -1.02 -14.32
C PRO A 27 2.86 -0.97 -15.82
N ALA A 28 3.84 -0.77 -16.73
CA ALA A 28 3.58 -0.54 -18.17
C ALA A 28 4.70 -0.99 -19.10
N THR A 29 5.60 -1.86 -18.63
CA THR A 29 6.69 -2.38 -19.45
C THR A 29 6.18 -3.40 -20.45
N GLN A 30 6.75 -3.39 -21.66
CA GLN A 30 6.47 -4.38 -22.72
C GLN A 30 7.71 -5.24 -22.94
N MET A 31 7.54 -6.56 -22.96
CA MET A 31 8.69 -7.47 -23.04
C MET A 31 8.34 -8.76 -23.77
N SER A 32 9.32 -9.30 -24.51
CA SER A 32 9.14 -10.61 -25.13
C SER A 32 9.15 -11.74 -24.08
N ARG A 33 8.39 -12.82 -24.33
CA ARG A 33 8.40 -14.02 -23.47
C ARG A 33 9.81 -14.52 -23.16
N ALA A 34 10.71 -14.49 -24.15
CA ALA A 34 12.08 -14.93 -23.97
C ALA A 34 12.86 -14.05 -22.99
N ASN A 35 12.64 -12.75 -23.03
CA ASN A 35 13.28 -11.81 -22.11
C ASN A 35 12.74 -11.95 -20.68
N ILE A 36 11.42 -12.13 -20.52
CA ILE A 36 10.83 -12.42 -19.20
C ILE A 36 11.51 -13.64 -18.58
N GLY A 37 11.53 -14.78 -19.30
CA GLY A 37 12.15 -16.00 -18.79
C GLY A 37 13.62 -15.84 -18.45
N LYS A 38 14.37 -15.07 -19.23
CA LYS A 38 15.79 -14.78 -18.97
C LYS A 38 15.98 -13.97 -17.69
N LEU A 39 15.13 -12.97 -17.45
CA LEU A 39 15.24 -12.08 -16.26
C LEU A 39 14.89 -12.82 -14.97
N ILE A 40 13.84 -13.66 -15.01
CA ILE A 40 13.38 -14.40 -13.82
C ILE A 40 14.00 -15.79 -13.67
N GLY A 41 14.94 -16.18 -14.58
CA GLY A 41 15.68 -17.42 -14.46
C GLY A 41 14.86 -18.68 -14.79
N LEU A 42 13.76 -18.58 -15.54
CA LEU A 42 12.91 -19.72 -15.89
C LEU A 42 13.30 -20.35 -17.24
N SER A 43 13.07 -21.68 -17.36
CA SER A 43 13.19 -22.40 -18.63
C SER A 43 12.19 -21.84 -19.66
N ARG A 44 12.48 -22.04 -20.95
CA ARG A 44 11.55 -21.63 -22.03
C ARG A 44 10.18 -22.28 -21.88
N PHE A 45 10.13 -23.54 -21.46
CA PHE A 45 8.90 -24.27 -21.25
C PHE A 45 8.09 -23.65 -20.13
N THR A 46 8.67 -23.51 -18.93
CA THR A 46 8.01 -22.91 -17.76
C THR A 46 7.57 -21.47 -18.02
N THR A 47 8.40 -20.66 -18.71
CA THR A 47 8.00 -19.31 -19.09
C THR A 47 6.79 -19.31 -20.00
N SER A 48 6.74 -20.24 -20.98
CA SER A 48 5.61 -20.35 -21.91
C SER A 48 4.33 -20.75 -21.19
N GLU A 49 4.39 -21.69 -20.23
CA GLU A 49 3.25 -22.10 -19.43
C GLU A 49 2.73 -20.94 -18.57
N VAL A 50 3.62 -20.32 -17.78
CA VAL A 50 3.25 -19.21 -16.87
C VAL A 50 2.65 -18.04 -17.67
N THR A 51 3.33 -17.57 -18.71
CA THR A 51 2.83 -16.44 -19.49
C THR A 51 1.61 -16.80 -20.34
N GLY A 52 1.47 -18.07 -20.78
CA GLY A 52 0.29 -18.55 -21.46
C GLY A 52 -0.94 -18.48 -20.56
N GLU A 53 -0.83 -19.02 -19.35
CA GLU A 53 -1.88 -18.94 -18.34
C GLU A 53 -2.28 -17.48 -18.01
N MET A 54 -1.29 -16.59 -17.90
CA MET A 54 -1.58 -15.17 -17.65
C MET A 54 -2.32 -14.51 -18.81
N VAL A 55 -2.04 -14.92 -20.06
CA VAL A 55 -2.77 -14.45 -21.24
C VAL A 55 -4.19 -15.03 -21.27
N ASP A 56 -4.35 -16.33 -21.02
CA ASP A 56 -5.65 -17.01 -20.99
C ASP A 56 -6.56 -16.40 -19.92
N ASN A 57 -6.00 -16.02 -18.78
CA ASN A 57 -6.70 -15.32 -17.68
C ASN A 57 -6.81 -13.79 -17.86
N ARG A 58 -6.42 -13.24 -19.01
CA ARG A 58 -6.51 -11.82 -19.31
C ARG A 58 -5.74 -10.90 -18.33
N ILE A 59 -4.69 -11.45 -17.72
CA ILE A 59 -3.72 -10.67 -16.94
C ILE A 59 -2.71 -10.00 -17.86
N LEU A 60 -2.28 -10.74 -18.90
CA LEU A 60 -1.43 -10.24 -19.96
C LEU A 60 -2.14 -10.28 -21.30
N ARG A 61 -1.67 -9.45 -22.23
CA ARG A 61 -2.06 -9.47 -23.63
C ARG A 61 -0.86 -9.58 -24.55
N GLU A 62 -1.04 -10.22 -25.69
CA GLU A 62 -0.04 -10.29 -26.75
C GLU A 62 -0.14 -9.07 -27.67
N LEU A 63 0.99 -8.38 -27.88
CA LEU A 63 1.09 -7.22 -28.76
C LEU A 63 1.58 -7.56 -30.16
N GLY A 64 1.89 -8.85 -30.42
CA GLY A 64 2.46 -9.33 -31.69
C GLY A 64 3.94 -9.69 -31.59
N PRO A 65 4.55 -10.06 -32.74
CA PRO A 65 5.93 -10.52 -32.75
C PRO A 65 6.92 -9.39 -32.47
N ASP A 66 8.00 -9.71 -31.74
CA ASP A 66 9.10 -8.79 -31.48
C ASP A 66 9.81 -8.43 -32.80
N ASN A 67 9.76 -7.14 -33.16
CA ASN A 67 10.32 -6.62 -34.41
C ASN A 67 11.83 -6.33 -34.32
N ARG A 68 12.49 -6.64 -33.18
CA ARG A 68 13.95 -6.48 -33.05
C ARG A 68 14.65 -7.49 -33.97
N GLU A 69 15.70 -7.05 -34.64
CA GLU A 69 16.45 -7.86 -35.60
C GLU A 69 17.02 -9.12 -34.94
N GLY A 70 16.74 -10.30 -35.49
CA GLY A 70 17.25 -11.59 -35.06
C GLY A 70 16.83 -12.72 -35.99
N ARG A 71 17.71 -13.72 -36.23
CA ARG A 71 17.41 -14.93 -36.97
C ARG A 71 16.61 -15.90 -36.09
N GLY A 72 15.42 -16.31 -36.50
CA GLY A 72 14.62 -17.38 -35.86
C GLY A 72 13.12 -17.01 -35.71
N LYS A 73 12.32 -17.96 -35.12
CA LYS A 73 10.91 -17.71 -34.82
C LYS A 73 10.80 -16.54 -33.81
N ARG A 74 10.13 -15.49 -34.21
CA ARG A 74 9.96 -14.29 -33.41
C ARG A 74 9.15 -14.58 -32.14
N SER A 75 9.65 -14.13 -30.98
CA SER A 75 8.94 -14.24 -29.71
C SER A 75 7.82 -13.20 -29.65
N GLN A 76 6.68 -13.55 -29.03
CA GLN A 76 5.59 -12.61 -28.79
C GLN A 76 5.97 -11.61 -27.71
N VAL A 77 5.63 -10.35 -27.95
CA VAL A 77 5.73 -9.27 -26.96
C VAL A 77 4.48 -9.27 -26.10
N LEU A 78 4.66 -9.21 -24.80
CA LEU A 78 3.61 -9.22 -23.80
C LEU A 78 3.55 -7.86 -23.07
N ALA A 79 2.35 -7.49 -22.67
CA ALA A 79 2.08 -6.37 -21.79
C ALA A 79 0.95 -6.74 -20.82
N ILE A 80 0.80 -5.98 -19.75
CA ILE A 80 -0.36 -6.10 -18.85
C ILE A 80 -1.63 -5.78 -19.62
N ASP A 81 -2.68 -6.60 -19.45
CA ASP A 81 -4.01 -6.33 -20.02
C ASP A 81 -4.78 -5.36 -19.12
N THR A 82 -4.72 -4.08 -19.43
CA THR A 82 -5.39 -3.02 -18.66
C THR A 82 -6.87 -2.87 -18.97
N ASP A 83 -7.38 -3.60 -19.98
CA ASP A 83 -8.71 -3.36 -20.54
C ASP A 83 -9.76 -4.35 -20.02
N PHE A 84 -9.36 -5.40 -19.29
CA PHE A 84 -10.28 -6.45 -18.86
C PHE A 84 -10.61 -6.41 -17.37
N TRP A 85 -9.61 -6.51 -16.49
CA TRP A 85 -9.83 -6.57 -15.05
C TRP A 85 -9.90 -5.20 -14.39
N ARG A 86 -10.68 -5.12 -13.31
CA ARG A 86 -10.69 -3.98 -12.39
C ARG A 86 -10.28 -4.45 -10.98
N ILE A 87 -9.68 -3.55 -10.25
CA ILE A 87 -9.34 -3.71 -8.84
C ILE A 87 -10.07 -2.62 -8.06
N VAL A 88 -10.79 -3.01 -7.03
CA VAL A 88 -11.36 -2.07 -6.06
C VAL A 88 -10.35 -1.84 -4.95
N SER A 89 -10.09 -0.59 -4.61
CA SER A 89 -9.26 -0.22 -3.46
C SER A 89 -10.04 0.68 -2.50
N VAL A 90 -9.93 0.39 -1.21
CA VAL A 90 -10.61 1.13 -0.14
C VAL A 90 -9.56 1.63 0.86
N ASP A 91 -9.63 2.92 1.21
CA ASP A 91 -8.78 3.56 2.22
C ASP A 91 -9.63 3.98 3.42
N LEU A 92 -9.39 3.33 4.55
CA LEU A 92 -10.03 3.57 5.84
C LEU A 92 -9.13 4.33 6.83
N SER A 93 -8.18 5.09 6.31
CA SER A 93 -7.27 5.88 7.16
C SER A 93 -7.93 7.09 7.84
N ASN A 94 -9.15 7.44 7.42
CA ASN A 94 -9.98 8.47 8.05
C ASN A 94 -11.32 7.87 8.52
N PRO A 95 -11.60 7.82 9.82
CA PRO A 95 -12.82 7.20 10.34
C PRO A 95 -14.12 7.93 9.94
N MET A 96 -14.02 9.18 9.46
CA MET A 96 -15.18 9.98 9.02
C MET A 96 -15.31 10.03 7.49
N LEU A 97 -14.48 9.30 6.75
CA LEU A 97 -14.47 9.34 5.30
C LEU A 97 -13.91 8.05 4.72
N VAL A 98 -14.78 7.20 4.21
CA VAL A 98 -14.36 6.02 3.45
C VAL A 98 -14.05 6.44 2.02
N LYS A 99 -12.84 6.14 1.55
CA LYS A 99 -12.43 6.45 0.19
C LYS A 99 -12.34 5.17 -0.62
N GLY A 100 -12.94 5.19 -1.78
CA GLY A 100 -12.88 4.10 -2.73
C GLY A 100 -12.31 4.52 -4.06
N ALA A 101 -11.65 3.59 -4.74
CA ALA A 101 -11.21 3.79 -6.11
C ALA A 101 -11.33 2.48 -6.91
N LEU A 102 -11.60 2.63 -8.19
CA LEU A 102 -11.54 1.57 -9.17
C LEU A 102 -10.28 1.78 -10.03
N ALA A 103 -9.44 0.76 -10.12
CA ALA A 103 -8.19 0.82 -10.90
C ALA A 103 -8.14 -0.29 -11.94
N ASP A 104 -7.34 -0.09 -12.99
CA ASP A 104 -6.94 -1.16 -13.90
C ASP A 104 -5.71 -1.93 -13.36
N LEU A 105 -5.27 -2.99 -14.05
CA LEU A 105 -4.14 -3.81 -13.60
C LEU A 105 -2.78 -3.09 -13.63
N SER A 106 -2.67 -1.92 -14.25
CA SER A 106 -1.47 -1.08 -14.16
C SER A 106 -1.46 -0.17 -12.93
N GLY A 107 -2.55 -0.19 -12.14
CA GLY A 107 -2.75 0.69 -10.99
C GLY A 107 -3.26 2.09 -11.37
N ARG A 108 -3.59 2.35 -12.65
CA ARG A 108 -4.21 3.60 -13.06
C ARG A 108 -5.63 3.66 -12.54
N ILE A 109 -5.93 4.68 -11.75
CA ILE A 109 -7.27 4.92 -11.22
C ILE A 109 -8.19 5.37 -12.36
N VAL A 110 -9.28 4.64 -12.53
CA VAL A 110 -10.31 4.92 -13.57
C VAL A 110 -11.55 5.59 -12.99
N ASP A 111 -11.82 5.36 -11.70
CA ASP A 111 -12.92 6.01 -10.97
C ASP A 111 -12.57 6.17 -9.49
N ARG A 112 -13.19 7.17 -8.83
CA ARG A 112 -13.01 7.45 -7.39
C ARG A 112 -14.34 7.83 -6.79
N THR A 113 -14.55 7.37 -5.55
CA THR A 113 -15.69 7.79 -4.75
C THR A 113 -15.27 8.02 -3.30
N GLU A 114 -15.95 8.91 -2.62
CA GLU A 114 -15.75 9.22 -1.21
C GLU A 114 -17.11 9.17 -0.52
N LEU A 115 -17.18 8.43 0.58
CA LEU A 115 -18.37 8.29 1.39
C LEU A 115 -18.11 8.93 2.76
N PRO A 116 -18.66 10.15 3.03
CA PRO A 116 -18.64 10.72 4.37
C PRO A 116 -19.49 9.85 5.31
N VAL A 117 -19.00 9.64 6.53
CA VAL A 117 -19.69 8.89 7.58
C VAL A 117 -19.77 9.72 8.86
N ASP A 118 -20.98 9.96 9.36
CA ASP A 118 -21.20 10.89 10.47
C ASP A 118 -20.94 10.27 11.85
N HIS A 119 -21.03 8.94 11.95
CA HIS A 119 -20.94 8.20 13.22
C HIS A 119 -19.77 7.21 13.31
N GLY A 120 -18.74 7.42 12.46
CA GLY A 120 -17.63 6.47 12.29
C GLY A 120 -17.98 5.38 11.26
N CYS A 121 -16.92 4.84 10.63
CA CYS A 121 -17.06 3.85 9.57
C CYS A 121 -17.52 2.50 10.13
N SER A 122 -18.58 1.95 9.58
CA SER A 122 -19.06 0.58 9.82
C SER A 122 -18.56 -0.38 8.72
N VAL A 123 -18.71 -1.68 8.95
CA VAL A 123 -18.41 -2.70 7.92
C VAL A 123 -19.40 -2.59 6.75
N ASP A 124 -20.66 -2.25 7.04
CA ASP A 124 -21.69 -2.07 6.01
C ASP A 124 -21.35 -0.91 5.07
N ASP A 125 -20.81 0.21 5.59
CA ASP A 125 -20.32 1.32 4.77
C ASP A 125 -19.23 0.87 3.78
N VAL A 126 -18.31 0.01 4.25
CA VAL A 126 -17.25 -0.56 3.39
C VAL A 126 -17.82 -1.48 2.33
N ILE A 127 -18.77 -2.36 2.70
CA ILE A 127 -19.43 -3.29 1.79
C ILE A 127 -20.21 -2.52 0.73
N ASP A 128 -20.99 -1.54 1.12
CA ASP A 128 -21.81 -0.76 0.20
C ASP A 128 -20.95 0.04 -0.78
N LEU A 129 -19.83 0.63 -0.31
CA LEU A 129 -18.86 1.28 -1.19
C LEU A 129 -18.23 0.30 -2.19
N CYS A 130 -17.86 -0.90 -1.74
CA CYS A 130 -17.32 -1.94 -2.62
C CYS A 130 -18.36 -2.34 -3.68
N ARG A 131 -19.60 -2.58 -3.30
CA ARG A 131 -20.69 -2.92 -4.23
C ARG A 131 -20.97 -1.81 -5.23
N GLN A 132 -20.96 -0.56 -4.78
CA GLN A 132 -21.11 0.61 -5.65
C GLN A 132 -20.01 0.65 -6.72
N LEU A 133 -18.74 0.49 -6.32
CA LEU A 133 -17.59 0.49 -7.25
C LEU A 133 -17.63 -0.70 -8.22
N ILE A 134 -17.97 -1.90 -7.74
CA ILE A 134 -18.14 -3.08 -8.59
C ILE A 134 -19.22 -2.83 -9.63
N SER A 135 -20.36 -2.25 -9.24
CA SER A 135 -21.49 -1.99 -10.12
C SER A 135 -21.27 -0.82 -11.09
N SER A 136 -20.29 0.04 -10.84
CA SER A 136 -20.00 1.21 -11.70
C SER A 136 -19.34 0.84 -13.04
N THR A 137 -18.94 -0.43 -13.21
CA THR A 137 -18.28 -0.91 -14.43
C THR A 137 -18.89 -2.24 -14.89
N PRO A 138 -19.01 -2.47 -16.21
CA PRO A 138 -19.40 -3.79 -16.74
C PRO A 138 -18.24 -4.80 -16.74
N LEU A 139 -17.01 -4.37 -16.40
CA LEU A 139 -15.83 -5.23 -16.41
C LEU A 139 -15.70 -6.01 -15.11
N PRO A 140 -15.16 -7.23 -15.13
CA PRO A 140 -15.04 -8.06 -13.94
C PRO A 140 -14.02 -7.48 -12.95
N THR A 141 -14.30 -7.65 -11.67
CA THR A 141 -13.41 -7.28 -10.57
C THR A 141 -12.51 -8.45 -10.20
N LEU A 142 -11.20 -8.26 -10.27
CA LEU A 142 -10.20 -9.26 -9.91
C LEU A 142 -10.09 -9.44 -8.40
N GLY A 143 -10.18 -8.34 -7.65
CA GLY A 143 -10.02 -8.33 -6.21
C GLY A 143 -10.30 -6.97 -5.58
N ILE A 144 -10.40 -6.98 -4.27
CA ILE A 144 -10.58 -5.79 -3.43
C ILE A 144 -9.39 -5.67 -2.48
N GLY A 145 -8.73 -4.51 -2.46
CA GLY A 145 -7.70 -4.16 -1.48
C GLY A 145 -8.23 -3.15 -0.47
N ILE A 146 -8.12 -3.44 0.82
CA ILE A 146 -8.59 -2.55 1.90
C ILE A 146 -7.40 -2.16 2.79
N ALA A 147 -7.12 -0.87 2.88
CA ALA A 147 -6.13 -0.29 3.76
C ALA A 147 -6.78 0.23 5.04
N VAL A 148 -6.38 -0.33 6.20
CA VAL A 148 -6.98 -0.06 7.52
C VAL A 148 -5.93 0.47 8.48
N THR A 149 -6.29 1.44 9.32
CA THR A 149 -5.44 1.87 10.43
C THR A 149 -5.41 0.82 11.54
N GLY A 150 -4.24 0.61 12.17
CA GLY A 150 -4.08 -0.30 13.31
C GLY A 150 -3.50 -1.66 12.94
N ILE A 151 -3.76 -2.67 13.78
CA ILE A 151 -3.16 -3.99 13.70
C ILE A 151 -4.04 -4.90 12.84
N VAL A 152 -3.48 -5.41 11.74
CA VAL A 152 -4.16 -6.32 10.82
C VAL A 152 -3.33 -7.60 10.68
N GLU A 153 -4.01 -8.74 10.79
CA GLU A 153 -3.39 -10.05 10.59
C GLU A 153 -3.39 -10.46 9.10
N PRO A 154 -2.50 -11.35 8.66
CA PRO A 154 -2.42 -11.82 7.28
C PRO A 154 -3.72 -12.48 6.76
N ASN A 155 -4.52 -13.05 7.68
CA ASN A 155 -5.85 -13.60 7.36
C ASN A 155 -6.92 -12.53 7.15
N GLY A 156 -6.57 -11.25 7.31
CA GLY A 156 -7.46 -10.10 7.11
C GLY A 156 -8.36 -9.77 8.30
N VAL A 157 -8.04 -10.29 9.49
CA VAL A 157 -8.67 -9.88 10.74
C VAL A 157 -8.07 -8.56 11.22
N VAL A 158 -8.89 -7.57 11.48
CA VAL A 158 -8.50 -6.32 12.14
C VAL A 158 -8.51 -6.57 13.65
N ARG A 159 -7.34 -6.88 14.22
CA ARG A 159 -7.22 -7.12 15.67
C ARG A 159 -7.61 -5.91 16.49
N LYS A 160 -7.13 -4.75 16.08
CA LYS A 160 -7.45 -3.49 16.76
C LYS A 160 -7.22 -2.31 15.84
N SER A 161 -8.25 -1.48 15.70
CA SER A 161 -8.14 -0.15 15.12
C SER A 161 -8.77 0.85 16.09
N VAL A 162 -7.94 1.66 16.76
CA VAL A 162 -8.40 2.64 17.74
C VAL A 162 -9.27 3.71 17.07
N HIS A 163 -8.83 4.20 15.92
CA HIS A 163 -9.54 5.26 15.19
C HIS A 163 -10.87 4.83 14.59
N LEU A 164 -11.05 3.54 14.27
CA LEU A 164 -12.31 3.01 13.76
C LEU A 164 -13.19 2.40 14.85
N GLY A 165 -12.64 2.23 16.07
CA GLY A 165 -13.33 1.54 17.16
C GLY A 165 -13.50 0.04 16.93
N TRP A 166 -12.71 -0.56 16.03
CA TRP A 166 -12.82 -1.97 15.66
C TRP A 166 -11.89 -2.85 16.51
N SER A 167 -12.38 -4.05 16.85
CA SER A 167 -11.60 -5.06 17.58
C SER A 167 -12.02 -6.45 17.12
N GLU A 168 -11.04 -7.33 16.86
CA GLU A 168 -11.22 -8.74 16.45
C GLU A 168 -12.22 -8.89 15.27
N LEU A 169 -12.20 -7.96 14.32
CA LEU A 169 -13.13 -7.90 13.19
C LEU A 169 -12.59 -8.73 12.01
N PRO A 170 -13.29 -9.77 11.53
CA PRO A 170 -12.88 -10.56 10.37
C PRO A 170 -13.26 -9.85 9.05
N LEU A 171 -12.74 -8.63 8.85
CA LEU A 171 -13.15 -7.72 7.77
C LEU A 171 -13.03 -8.36 6.38
N LYS A 172 -11.94 -9.12 6.12
CA LYS A 172 -11.77 -9.85 4.87
C LYS A 172 -12.98 -10.76 4.61
N THR A 173 -13.32 -11.61 5.55
CA THR A 173 -14.41 -12.60 5.42
C THR A 173 -15.76 -11.93 5.23
N GLU A 174 -16.03 -10.86 5.99
CA GLU A 174 -17.29 -10.12 5.87
C GLU A 174 -17.46 -9.52 4.46
N VAL A 175 -16.40 -8.88 3.94
CA VAL A 175 -16.46 -8.25 2.60
C VAL A 175 -16.47 -9.31 1.50
N GLU A 176 -15.68 -10.39 1.62
CA GLU A 176 -15.70 -11.51 0.65
C GLU A 176 -17.08 -12.16 0.55
N ASN A 177 -17.72 -12.44 1.70
CA ASN A 177 -19.06 -13.03 1.74
C ASN A 177 -20.12 -12.11 1.11
N ALA A 178 -19.98 -10.79 1.32
CA ALA A 178 -20.95 -9.82 0.84
C ALA A 178 -20.81 -9.48 -0.65
N THR A 179 -19.60 -9.63 -1.22
CA THR A 179 -19.30 -9.21 -2.60
C THR A 179 -19.01 -10.37 -3.55
N GLY A 180 -18.63 -11.54 -3.03
CA GLY A 180 -18.18 -12.68 -3.83
C GLY A 180 -16.82 -12.46 -4.52
N VAL A 181 -16.08 -11.40 -4.14
CA VAL A 181 -14.79 -11.03 -4.74
C VAL A 181 -13.67 -11.27 -3.71
N PRO A 182 -12.52 -11.81 -4.11
CA PRO A 182 -11.37 -11.98 -3.21
C PRO A 182 -10.93 -10.66 -2.59
N VAL A 183 -10.62 -10.67 -1.29
CA VAL A 183 -10.25 -9.48 -0.51
C VAL A 183 -8.87 -9.63 0.13
N ILE A 184 -8.07 -8.57 0.08
CA ILE A 184 -6.84 -8.40 0.85
C ILE A 184 -7.05 -7.20 1.79
N VAL A 185 -6.80 -7.41 3.08
CA VAL A 185 -6.82 -6.34 4.09
C VAL A 185 -5.41 -6.17 4.63
N GLY A 186 -4.95 -4.94 4.73
CA GLY A 186 -3.62 -4.64 5.27
C GLY A 186 -3.58 -3.33 6.04
N ASN A 187 -2.52 -3.16 6.82
CA ASN A 187 -2.27 -1.88 7.48
C ASN A 187 -2.05 -0.77 6.45
N ASP A 188 -2.63 0.39 6.67
CA ASP A 188 -2.62 1.53 5.74
C ASP A 188 -1.22 2.11 5.46
N THR A 189 -0.32 2.06 6.44
CA THR A 189 1.06 2.53 6.27
C THR A 189 1.90 1.49 5.51
N ASN A 190 1.69 0.19 5.77
CA ASN A 190 2.30 -0.88 4.99
C ASN A 190 1.82 -0.83 3.52
N ALA A 191 0.52 -0.66 3.30
CA ALA A 191 -0.05 -0.52 1.96
C ALA A 191 0.54 0.70 1.21
N ALA A 192 0.73 1.83 1.92
CA ALA A 192 1.37 3.00 1.34
C ALA A 192 2.85 2.75 0.97
N LEU A 193 3.60 2.00 1.78
CA LEU A 193 4.97 1.62 1.45
C LEU A 193 5.03 0.68 0.24
N VAL A 194 4.09 -0.28 0.13
CA VAL A 194 3.94 -1.12 -1.07
C VAL A 194 3.71 -0.24 -2.31
N ALA A 195 2.81 0.73 -2.22
CA ALA A 195 2.54 1.65 -3.33
C ALA A 195 3.79 2.45 -3.74
N GLU A 196 4.58 2.95 -2.79
CA GLU A 196 5.83 3.65 -3.10
C GLU A 196 6.88 2.73 -3.73
N ARG A 197 6.86 1.43 -3.44
CA ARG A 197 7.74 0.44 -4.10
C ARG A 197 7.33 0.17 -5.54
N PHE A 198 6.04 0.13 -5.84
CA PHE A 198 5.54 -0.18 -7.17
C PHE A 198 5.47 1.05 -8.09
N PHE A 199 5.11 2.21 -7.57
CA PHE A 199 4.84 3.42 -8.34
C PHE A 199 5.82 4.56 -8.09
N GLY A 200 6.58 4.48 -7.01
CA GLY A 200 7.57 5.49 -6.61
C GLY A 200 9.01 5.08 -6.96
N ASP A 201 9.93 5.80 -6.36
CA ASP A 201 11.36 5.55 -6.46
C ASP A 201 11.88 5.03 -5.10
N CYS A 202 11.38 3.87 -4.69
CA CYS A 202 11.70 3.27 -3.40
C CYS A 202 12.95 2.40 -3.48
N SER A 203 13.81 2.49 -2.46
CA SER A 203 14.97 1.62 -2.29
C SER A 203 14.54 0.26 -1.70
N PRO A 204 15.28 -0.84 -1.96
CA PRO A 204 15.08 -2.13 -1.27
C PRO A 204 15.13 -2.02 0.26
N ASN A 205 15.81 -1.00 0.77
CA ASN A 205 15.88 -0.69 2.19
C ASN A 205 15.19 0.66 2.43
N SER A 206 13.93 0.62 2.81
CA SER A 206 13.10 1.81 2.96
C SER A 206 12.27 1.80 4.24
N MET A 207 12.00 2.97 4.75
CA MET A 207 11.04 3.21 5.81
C MET A 207 10.13 4.35 5.41
N LEU A 208 8.83 4.11 5.45
CA LEU A 208 7.81 5.13 5.25
C LEU A 208 7.25 5.56 6.59
N ILE A 209 7.15 6.86 6.79
CA ILE A 209 6.48 7.45 7.94
C ILE A 209 5.26 8.20 7.44
N SER A 210 4.13 7.83 7.96
CA SER A 210 2.85 8.48 7.66
C SER A 210 2.44 9.36 8.84
N ILE A 211 2.27 10.66 8.59
CA ILE A 211 1.80 11.63 9.58
C ILE A 211 0.45 12.16 9.11
N GLY A 212 -0.58 11.86 9.89
CA GLY A 212 -1.96 12.28 9.65
C GLY A 212 -2.64 12.53 10.98
N ARG A 213 -3.86 12.03 11.17
CA ARG A 213 -4.52 12.00 12.49
C ARG A 213 -3.68 11.23 13.50
N GLY A 214 -3.17 10.07 13.08
CA GLY A 214 -2.17 9.31 13.81
C GLY A 214 -0.78 9.39 13.16
N VAL A 215 0.14 8.62 13.71
CA VAL A 215 1.50 8.45 13.22
C VAL A 215 1.75 6.96 13.02
N GLY A 216 2.14 6.56 11.82
CA GLY A 216 2.49 5.18 11.52
C GLY A 216 3.86 5.10 10.86
N ALA A 217 4.47 3.93 10.92
CA ALA A 217 5.66 3.63 10.15
C ALA A 217 5.55 2.25 9.51
N ALA A 218 6.16 2.09 8.35
CA ALA A 218 6.35 0.80 7.70
C ALA A 218 7.82 0.63 7.35
N LEU A 219 8.36 -0.56 7.59
CA LEU A 219 9.77 -0.88 7.37
C LEU A 219 9.89 -1.97 6.31
N CYS A 220 10.79 -1.78 5.36
CA CYS A 220 11.08 -2.73 4.29
C CYS A 220 12.60 -2.89 4.14
N PRO A 221 13.26 -3.74 4.93
CA PRO A 221 14.65 -4.12 4.68
C PRO A 221 14.71 -5.25 3.65
N ASN A 222 15.62 -5.14 2.69
CA ASN A 222 15.86 -6.14 1.65
C ASN A 222 14.58 -6.56 0.91
N ASP A 223 13.74 -5.58 0.57
CA ASP A 223 12.46 -5.77 -0.13
C ASP A 223 11.38 -6.57 0.63
N VAL A 224 11.55 -6.78 1.92
CA VAL A 224 10.58 -7.49 2.77
C VAL A 224 9.97 -6.52 3.77
N ILE A 225 8.64 -6.36 3.74
CA ILE A 225 7.94 -5.58 4.77
C ILE A 225 7.96 -6.34 6.09
N ILE A 226 8.41 -5.65 7.15
CA ILE A 226 8.39 -6.22 8.49
C ILE A 226 7.05 -5.95 9.14
N GLU A 227 6.31 -7.02 9.44
CA GLU A 227 5.05 -6.96 10.19
C GLU A 227 5.25 -7.29 11.68
N GLY A 228 6.31 -8.07 12.00
CA GLY A 228 6.56 -8.58 13.33
C GLY A 228 5.69 -9.79 13.70
N SER A 229 6.04 -10.49 14.77
CA SER A 229 5.30 -11.69 15.20
C SER A 229 3.90 -11.41 15.77
N SER A 230 3.64 -10.17 16.15
CA SER A 230 2.33 -9.70 16.65
C SER A 230 1.70 -8.65 15.71
N PHE A 231 2.21 -8.51 14.50
CA PHE A 231 1.75 -7.56 13.49
C PHE A 231 1.75 -6.10 13.94
N THR A 232 2.64 -5.76 14.89
CA THR A 232 2.77 -4.42 15.49
C THR A 232 4.07 -3.72 15.08
N ALA A 233 4.82 -4.26 14.12
CA ALA A 233 6.01 -3.57 13.64
C ALA A 233 5.61 -2.25 12.96
N GLY A 234 6.33 -1.17 13.30
CA GLY A 234 5.98 0.16 12.80
C GLY A 234 5.07 0.99 13.69
N GLU A 235 4.57 0.46 14.80
CA GLU A 235 3.76 1.19 15.79
C GLU A 235 4.61 2.19 16.61
N ILE A 236 5.41 3.00 15.91
CA ILE A 236 6.28 4.04 16.51
C ILE A 236 5.49 5.15 17.19
N ALA A 237 4.25 5.35 16.80
CA ALA A 237 3.33 6.32 17.40
C ALA A 237 3.23 6.20 18.91
N HIS A 238 3.28 4.96 19.40
CA HIS A 238 3.06 4.63 20.81
C HIS A 238 4.34 4.40 21.63
N VAL A 239 5.49 4.81 21.07
CA VAL A 239 6.74 4.95 21.82
C VAL A 239 6.61 6.15 22.77
N VAL A 240 6.82 5.93 24.07
CA VAL A 240 6.80 6.98 25.08
C VAL A 240 8.05 7.85 24.92
N VAL A 241 7.87 9.12 24.58
CA VAL A 241 8.94 10.10 24.37
C VAL A 241 9.07 11.09 25.52
N ASP A 242 8.01 11.23 26.31
CA ASP A 242 7.97 12.02 27.55
C ASP A 242 6.99 11.39 28.55
N PRO A 243 7.49 10.76 29.64
CA PRO A 243 6.63 10.10 30.63
C PRO A 243 5.63 11.04 31.33
N ASN A 244 5.90 12.34 31.32
CA ASN A 244 5.04 13.38 31.89
C ASN A 244 4.16 14.10 30.84
N GLY A 245 4.19 13.61 29.61
CA GLY A 245 3.46 14.19 28.50
C GLY A 245 1.95 13.92 28.54
N PRO A 246 1.20 14.33 27.50
CA PRO A 246 -0.24 14.11 27.39
C PRO A 246 -0.62 12.62 27.39
N ILE A 247 -1.85 12.31 27.82
CA ILE A 247 -2.42 10.98 27.69
C ILE A 247 -2.75 10.72 26.20
N CYS A 248 -2.28 9.58 25.68
CA CYS A 248 -2.56 9.12 24.33
C CYS A 248 -3.88 8.34 24.29
N GLU A 249 -4.56 8.33 23.14
CA GLU A 249 -5.79 7.54 22.91
C GLU A 249 -5.57 6.04 23.13
N CYS A 250 -4.33 5.54 23.03
CA CYS A 250 -3.99 4.14 23.36
C CYS A 250 -3.98 3.83 24.87
N GLY A 251 -4.20 4.84 25.73
CA GLY A 251 -4.18 4.73 27.19
C GLY A 251 -2.82 4.96 27.85
N LYS A 252 -1.72 5.05 27.10
CA LYS A 252 -0.39 5.38 27.62
C LYS A 252 -0.21 6.90 27.77
N GLN A 253 0.72 7.31 28.60
CA GLN A 253 1.10 8.72 28.75
C GLN A 253 2.38 9.03 27.96
N GLY A 254 2.39 10.16 27.25
CA GLY A 254 3.57 10.71 26.59
C GLY A 254 4.02 9.98 25.32
N CYS A 255 3.11 9.36 24.60
CA CYS A 255 3.38 8.73 23.31
C CYS A 255 3.82 9.78 22.25
N LEU A 256 4.68 9.39 21.33
CA LEU A 256 5.12 10.24 20.21
C LEU A 256 3.94 10.88 19.47
N GLU A 257 2.87 10.12 19.23
CA GLU A 257 1.66 10.60 18.53
C GLU A 257 1.05 11.82 19.18
N SER A 258 1.03 11.88 20.50
CA SER A 258 0.49 13.00 21.27
C SER A 258 1.24 14.33 21.04
N PHE A 259 2.43 14.28 20.43
CA PHE A 259 3.26 15.46 20.14
C PHE A 259 3.34 15.78 18.65
N VAL A 260 3.33 14.75 17.77
CA VAL A 260 3.68 14.91 16.35
C VAL A 260 2.55 14.58 15.38
N SER A 261 1.40 14.09 15.84
CA SER A 261 0.25 13.88 14.94
C SER A 261 -0.23 15.22 14.35
N GLY A 262 -0.80 15.16 13.14
CA GLY A 262 -1.23 16.34 12.41
C GLY A 262 -2.26 17.16 13.18
N ASP A 263 -3.22 16.49 13.81
CA ASP A 263 -4.28 17.15 14.61
C ASP A 263 -3.68 17.88 15.83
N ARG A 264 -2.72 17.25 16.52
CA ARG A 264 -2.03 17.87 17.67
C ARG A 264 -1.17 19.04 17.25
N LEU A 265 -0.43 18.91 16.15
CA LEU A 265 0.37 20.02 15.62
C LEU A 265 -0.52 21.19 15.20
N GLN A 266 -1.63 20.91 14.53
CA GLN A 266 -2.57 21.96 14.12
C GLN A 266 -3.22 22.64 15.33
N GLN A 267 -3.61 21.88 16.35
CA GLN A 267 -4.15 22.42 17.59
C GLN A 267 -3.14 23.38 18.27
N ARG A 268 -1.89 22.94 18.47
CA ARG A 268 -0.83 23.76 19.08
C ARG A 268 -0.54 25.02 18.28
N ILE A 269 -0.43 24.91 16.95
CA ILE A 269 -0.19 26.06 16.07
C ILE A 269 -1.38 27.02 16.08
N SER A 270 -2.61 26.55 16.19
CA SER A 270 -3.81 27.40 16.27
C SER A 270 -3.87 28.18 17.60
N GLN A 271 -3.37 27.58 18.68
CA GLN A 271 -3.28 28.24 20.00
C GLN A 271 -2.17 29.31 20.06
N ASP A 272 -1.04 29.06 19.40
CA ASP A 272 0.09 29.99 19.30
C ASP A 272 0.68 29.96 17.87
N PRO A 273 0.11 30.75 16.94
CA PRO A 273 0.61 30.85 15.57
C PRO A 273 2.05 31.38 15.46
N ALA A 274 2.49 32.21 16.43
CA ALA A 274 3.85 32.78 16.44
C ALA A 274 4.90 31.67 16.75
N ALA A 275 4.54 30.68 17.55
CA ALA A 275 5.41 29.56 17.92
C ALA A 275 5.45 28.45 16.83
N ARG A 276 4.81 28.60 15.68
CA ARG A 276 4.73 27.56 14.62
C ARG A 276 6.07 26.90 14.32
N THR A 277 7.12 27.70 14.07
CA THR A 277 8.45 27.18 13.73
C THR A 277 9.03 26.36 14.88
N HIS A 278 8.89 26.84 16.11
CA HIS A 278 9.35 26.13 17.30
C HIS A 278 8.62 24.79 17.48
N ILE A 279 7.28 24.79 17.37
CA ILE A 279 6.44 23.58 17.47
C ILE A 279 6.87 22.52 16.46
N LEU A 280 7.07 22.92 15.21
CA LEU A 280 7.49 22.00 14.14
C LEU A 280 8.93 21.47 14.34
N THR A 281 9.84 22.31 14.83
CA THR A 281 11.21 21.92 15.15
C THR A 281 11.25 20.90 16.29
N GLU A 282 10.51 21.14 17.36
CA GLU A 282 10.37 20.21 18.47
C GLU A 282 9.80 18.86 18.04
N ALA A 283 8.71 18.87 17.26
CA ALA A 283 8.11 17.66 16.70
C ALA A 283 9.08 16.89 15.82
N GLY A 284 9.83 17.59 14.97
CA GLY A 284 10.86 16.98 14.12
C GLY A 284 12.00 16.37 14.94
N ALA A 285 12.42 17.00 16.04
CA ALA A 285 13.45 16.47 16.92
C ALA A 285 12.98 15.21 17.67
N LEU A 286 11.72 15.19 18.13
CA LEU A 286 11.11 14.02 18.75
C LEU A 286 11.04 12.85 17.77
N LEU A 287 10.52 13.09 16.58
CA LEU A 287 10.44 12.10 15.51
C LEU A 287 11.84 11.56 15.16
N GLY A 288 12.81 12.45 14.96
CA GLY A 288 14.19 12.06 14.63
C GLY A 288 14.84 11.16 15.67
N ARG A 289 14.58 11.40 16.97
CA ARG A 289 15.08 10.54 18.05
C ARG A 289 14.50 9.12 17.97
N VAL A 290 13.19 9.01 17.76
CA VAL A 290 12.53 7.70 17.62
C VAL A 290 13.01 6.98 16.36
N MET A 291 13.19 7.70 15.26
CA MET A 291 13.64 7.16 13.98
C MET A 291 15.10 6.68 13.98
N ALA A 292 15.92 7.18 14.86
CA ALA A 292 17.32 6.74 14.98
C ALA A 292 17.44 5.28 15.44
N ILE A 293 16.43 4.73 16.12
CA ILE A 293 16.44 3.38 16.66
C ILE A 293 16.31 2.33 15.55
N PRO A 294 15.27 2.34 14.69
CA PRO A 294 15.13 1.39 13.60
C PRO A 294 16.31 1.41 12.63
N GLY A 295 16.82 2.58 12.30
CA GLY A 295 17.98 2.72 11.42
C GLY A 295 19.25 2.04 11.94
N ARG A 296 19.40 1.89 13.27
CA ARG A 296 20.52 1.19 13.89
C ARG A 296 20.27 -0.33 14.01
N ILE A 297 19.02 -0.75 14.13
CA ILE A 297 18.67 -2.17 14.29
C ILE A 297 18.74 -2.91 12.96
N VAL A 298 18.32 -2.27 11.87
CA VAL A 298 18.19 -2.90 10.55
C VAL A 298 19.48 -2.76 9.71
N GLY A 299 20.53 -2.16 10.25
CA GLY A 299 21.82 -1.94 9.57
C GLY A 299 22.05 -0.47 9.24
N SER A 300 23.24 -0.14 8.68
CA SER A 300 23.71 1.24 8.56
C SER A 300 22.65 2.19 8.00
N ALA A 301 22.37 3.24 8.75
CA ALA A 301 21.43 4.32 8.39
C ALA A 301 21.73 4.99 7.01
N ARG A 302 22.90 4.73 6.43
CA ARG A 302 23.32 5.24 5.12
C ARG A 302 22.62 4.58 3.93
N HIS A 303 21.97 3.42 4.14
CA HIS A 303 21.32 2.66 3.07
C HIS A 303 19.79 2.66 3.19
N PHE A 304 19.23 3.31 4.20
CA PHE A 304 17.78 3.43 4.36
C PHE A 304 17.26 4.74 3.76
N ARG A 305 16.26 4.63 2.90
CA ARG A 305 15.52 5.78 2.39
C ARG A 305 14.33 6.05 3.31
N TYR A 306 14.34 7.22 3.93
CA TYR A 306 13.23 7.68 4.77
C TYR A 306 12.27 8.50 3.92
N MET A 307 11.00 8.12 3.92
CA MET A 307 9.92 8.83 3.23
C MET A 307 8.93 9.34 4.27
N VAL A 308 8.59 10.60 4.21
CA VAL A 308 7.56 11.21 5.07
C VAL A 308 6.37 11.54 4.19
N ARG A 309 5.26 10.86 4.42
CA ARG A 309 3.99 11.13 3.75
C ARG A 309 3.07 11.90 4.68
N ARG A 310 2.62 13.08 4.25
CA ARG A 310 1.52 13.78 4.90
C ARG A 310 0.21 13.22 4.35
N LYS A 311 -0.63 12.64 5.20
CA LYS A 311 -2.02 12.34 4.83
C LYS A 311 -2.74 13.69 4.74
N SER A 312 -2.93 14.21 3.52
CA SER A 312 -3.73 15.41 3.30
C SER A 312 -5.18 15.08 3.57
N SER A 313 -5.82 15.86 4.46
CA SER A 313 -7.26 16.06 4.38
C SER A 313 -7.53 16.69 3.01
N ILE A 314 -8.21 15.97 2.12
CA ILE A 314 -8.52 16.43 0.78
C ILE A 314 -9.70 17.40 0.88
N LEU A 315 -9.39 18.64 1.20
CA LEU A 315 -10.16 19.82 0.86
C LEU A 315 -9.13 20.82 0.32
N ASN A 316 -8.77 20.66 -0.91
CA ASN A 316 -8.24 21.62 -1.89
C ASN A 316 -7.28 20.96 -2.87
N SER A 317 -7.79 20.43 -3.95
CA SER A 317 -7.05 20.41 -5.21
C SER A 317 -7.98 20.56 -6.41
N ARG A 318 -8.65 21.71 -6.49
CA ARG A 318 -8.85 22.32 -7.80
C ARG A 318 -7.51 22.98 -8.14
N ARG A 319 -6.62 22.28 -8.76
CA ARG A 319 -5.58 22.87 -9.62
C ARG A 319 -6.06 22.71 -11.05
N ASP A 320 -6.66 23.81 -11.51
CA ASP A 320 -6.95 24.08 -12.92
C ASP A 320 -5.73 23.76 -13.77
N GLY A 321 -5.93 22.85 -14.74
CA GLY A 321 -5.02 22.68 -15.84
C GLY A 321 -4.99 23.97 -16.68
N LYS A 322 -3.94 24.74 -16.49
CA LYS A 322 -3.47 25.71 -17.49
C LYS A 322 -2.01 25.44 -17.79
N THR A 323 -1.78 24.54 -18.71
CA THR A 323 -0.55 24.55 -19.52
C THR A 323 -0.43 25.90 -20.21
N LYS A 324 0.47 26.74 -19.75
CA LYS A 324 0.96 27.86 -20.58
C LYS A 324 2.00 27.28 -21.52
N SER A 325 1.62 27.17 -22.78
CA SER A 325 2.53 27.11 -23.92
C SER A 325 3.36 28.40 -23.94
N ALA A 326 4.67 28.23 -23.97
CA ALA A 326 5.58 29.27 -24.38
C ALA A 326 6.40 28.74 -25.54
N ALA A 327 6.13 29.22 -26.71
CA ALA A 327 7.05 29.34 -27.83
C ALA A 327 7.27 30.86 -28.06
N PRO A 328 8.26 31.26 -28.82
CA PRO A 328 9.25 30.54 -29.60
C PRO A 328 10.63 30.43 -28.98
#